data_3e46e6b177555a2ebad30829ba2d00e7
#
_entry.id   3e46e6b177555a2ebad30829ba2d00e7
#
_cell.length_a   1.000
_cell.length_b   1.000
_cell.length_c   1.000
_cell.angle_alpha   90.00
_cell.angle_beta   90.00
_cell.angle_gamma   90.00
#
_symmetry.space_group_name_H-M   'P 1'
#
loop_
_entity.id
_entity.type
_entity.pdbx_description
1 polymer ?
#
loop_
_entity_poly.entity_id
_entity_poly.type
_entity_poly.pdbx_seq_one_letter_code
_entity_poly.pdbx_strand_id
1 'polypeptide(L)'
;MERFHLYTGLSGGFGGARYNQTVEAEDIDEAYECAYELAVEEYQSYEGCHGIMDWGDCYEDAVESGFIDEESMTEDEIHEYVDDLYQEEIESWIEYYAVKDEGQDPEDC
;
A
#
# COMPACT_ATOMS: atom_id res chain seq x y z
N MET A 1 10.91 -13.45 -20.47
CA MET A 1 10.23 -12.44 -19.63
C MET A 1 9.61 -11.35 -20.48
N GLU A 2 8.50 -10.82 -20.03
CA GLU A 2 7.80 -9.74 -20.71
C GLU A 2 7.96 -8.44 -19.91
N ARG A 3 7.82 -7.31 -20.59
CA ARG A 3 7.93 -6.00 -19.95
C ARG A 3 6.55 -5.49 -19.58
N PHE A 4 6.44 -4.91 -18.39
CA PHE A 4 5.20 -4.33 -17.88
C PHE A 4 5.45 -2.94 -17.34
N HIS A 5 4.51 -2.04 -17.59
CA HIS A 5 4.51 -0.70 -17.01
C HIS A 5 3.74 -0.75 -15.69
N LEU A 6 4.37 -0.29 -14.62
CA LEU A 6 3.77 -0.28 -13.29
C LEU A 6 3.25 1.09 -12.94
N TYR A 7 2.03 1.14 -12.44
CA TYR A 7 1.36 2.36 -12.02
C TYR A 7 1.03 2.24 -10.54
N THR A 8 1.47 3.20 -9.74
CA THR A 8 1.25 3.18 -8.29
C THR A 8 0.92 4.58 -7.80
N GLY A 9 0.23 4.66 -6.67
CA GLY A 9 -0.10 5.92 -6.05
C GLY A 9 -1.04 5.75 -4.88
N LEU A 10 -1.48 6.89 -4.35
CA LEU A 10 -2.44 6.93 -3.25
C LEU A 10 -3.70 7.61 -3.73
N SER A 11 -4.84 7.13 -3.23
CA SER A 11 -6.16 7.67 -3.59
C SER A 11 -6.43 9.01 -2.89
N GLY A 12 -7.60 9.58 -3.13
CA GLY A 12 -8.00 10.83 -2.53
C GLY A 12 -7.19 12.01 -3.07
N GLY A 13 -6.71 12.86 -2.17
CA GLY A 13 -5.98 14.07 -2.53
C GLY A 13 -4.64 13.84 -3.20
N PHE A 14 -4.16 12.60 -3.22
CA PHE A 14 -2.88 12.26 -3.86
C PHE A 14 -2.99 12.02 -5.36
N GLY A 15 -4.20 11.89 -5.90
CA GLY A 15 -4.43 11.81 -7.34
C GLY A 15 -4.44 10.42 -7.96
N GLY A 16 -4.28 9.38 -7.17
CA GLY A 16 -4.36 8.00 -7.64
C GLY A 16 -3.08 7.46 -8.27
N ALA A 17 -3.20 6.34 -8.98
CA ALA A 17 -2.05 5.66 -9.57
C ALA A 17 -1.48 6.43 -10.77
N ARG A 18 -0.14 6.49 -10.81
CA ARG A 18 0.62 7.13 -11.89
C ARG A 18 1.75 6.22 -12.31
N TYR A 19 2.27 6.44 -13.51
CA TYR A 19 3.40 5.65 -13.98
C TYR A 19 4.57 5.75 -12.99
N ASN A 20 5.07 4.58 -12.56
CA ASN A 20 6.19 4.48 -11.65
C ASN A 20 7.45 4.03 -12.40
N GLN A 21 7.40 2.84 -12.97
CA GLN A 21 8.55 2.27 -13.69
C GLN A 21 8.11 1.12 -14.59
N THR A 22 9.03 0.67 -15.44
CA THR A 22 8.83 -0.50 -16.28
C THR A 22 9.72 -1.61 -15.77
N VAL A 23 9.17 -2.81 -15.63
CA VAL A 23 9.90 -3.98 -15.13
C VAL A 23 9.75 -5.16 -16.08
N GLU A 24 10.62 -6.14 -15.95
CA GLU A 24 10.48 -7.42 -16.61
C GLU A 24 9.92 -8.43 -15.61
N ALA A 25 8.90 -9.17 -16.01
CA ALA A 25 8.25 -10.16 -15.18
C ALA A 25 7.82 -11.35 -16.03
N GLU A 26 7.61 -12.50 -15.40
CA GLU A 26 7.20 -13.72 -16.11
C GLU A 26 5.75 -13.63 -16.59
N ASP A 27 4.89 -12.97 -15.79
CA ASP A 27 3.47 -12.82 -16.10
C ASP A 27 2.93 -11.55 -15.44
N ILE A 28 1.66 -11.27 -15.71
CA ILE A 28 0.99 -10.08 -15.19
C ILE A 28 0.84 -10.13 -13.66
N ASP A 29 0.67 -11.31 -13.08
CA ASP A 29 0.53 -11.47 -11.63
C ASP A 29 1.80 -11.05 -10.90
N GLU A 30 2.96 -11.45 -11.43
CA GLU A 30 4.25 -11.04 -10.89
C GLU A 30 4.43 -9.51 -10.99
N ALA A 31 4.01 -8.93 -12.12
CA ALA A 31 4.05 -7.48 -12.31
C ALA A 31 3.16 -6.75 -11.30
N TYR A 32 1.96 -7.28 -11.02
CA TYR A 32 1.06 -6.72 -10.00
C TYR A 32 1.68 -6.78 -8.60
N GLU A 33 2.38 -7.86 -8.27
CA GLU A 33 3.08 -7.95 -6.99
C GLU A 33 4.14 -6.87 -6.85
N CYS A 34 4.89 -6.61 -7.90
CA CYS A 34 5.87 -5.52 -7.92
C CYS A 34 5.20 -4.17 -7.74
N ALA A 35 4.08 -3.93 -8.41
CA ALA A 35 3.33 -2.69 -8.29
C ALA A 35 2.80 -2.51 -6.86
N TYR A 36 2.30 -3.59 -6.25
CA TYR A 36 1.83 -3.57 -4.87
C TYR A 36 2.94 -3.14 -3.91
N GLU A 37 4.12 -3.75 -4.02
CA GLU A 37 5.26 -3.43 -3.17
C GLU A 37 5.68 -1.97 -3.29
N LEU A 38 5.70 -1.44 -4.52
CA LEU A 38 6.03 -0.04 -4.77
C LEU A 38 4.97 0.90 -4.18
N ALA A 39 3.70 0.53 -4.28
CA ALA A 39 2.61 1.31 -3.70
C ALA A 39 2.70 1.36 -2.18
N VAL A 40 3.03 0.23 -1.54
CA VAL A 40 3.25 0.16 -0.09
C VAL A 40 4.42 1.05 0.32
N GLU A 41 5.52 1.02 -0.41
CA GLU A 41 6.66 1.90 -0.13
C GLU A 41 6.27 3.37 -0.21
N GLU A 42 5.45 3.73 -1.19
CA GLU A 42 4.96 5.10 -1.34
C GLU A 42 4.07 5.49 -0.16
N TYR A 43 3.17 4.60 0.28
CA TYR A 43 2.36 4.81 1.47
C TYR A 43 3.26 5.10 2.69
N GLN A 44 4.27 4.26 2.89
CA GLN A 44 5.16 4.40 4.03
C GLN A 44 5.95 5.71 4.00
N SER A 45 6.23 6.25 2.83
CA SER A 45 6.94 7.51 2.71
C SER A 45 6.09 8.71 3.15
N TYR A 46 4.77 8.56 3.17
CA TYR A 46 3.85 9.62 3.61
C TYR A 46 3.33 9.42 5.03
N GLU A 47 3.73 8.38 5.73
CA GLU A 47 3.25 8.09 7.08
C GLU A 47 3.47 9.28 8.02
N GLY A 48 2.44 9.58 8.81
CA GLY A 48 2.44 10.71 9.71
C GLY A 48 2.09 12.04 9.07
N CYS A 49 1.83 12.06 7.76
CA CYS A 49 1.49 13.27 7.01
C CYS A 49 0.16 13.08 6.28
N HIS A 50 -0.57 14.18 6.11
CA HIS A 50 -1.80 14.21 5.28
C HIS A 50 -2.88 13.19 5.67
N GLY A 51 -2.94 12.77 6.92
CA GLY A 51 -3.91 11.79 7.40
C GLY A 51 -3.50 10.34 7.19
N ILE A 52 -2.31 10.09 6.68
CA ILE A 52 -1.78 8.74 6.50
C ILE A 52 -1.33 8.20 7.85
N MET A 53 -1.91 7.09 8.28
CA MET A 53 -1.62 6.48 9.57
C MET A 53 -0.46 5.51 9.49
N ASP A 54 0.46 5.62 10.45
CA ASP A 54 1.52 4.63 10.62
C ASP A 54 1.06 3.52 11.58
N TRP A 55 1.94 2.57 11.89
CA TRP A 55 1.61 1.48 12.80
C TRP A 55 1.21 1.97 14.18
N GLY A 56 1.96 2.95 14.71
CA GLY A 56 1.67 3.56 16.01
C GLY A 56 0.32 4.27 16.06
N ASP A 57 -0.04 4.95 14.98
CA ASP A 57 -1.34 5.62 14.87
C ASP A 57 -2.48 4.59 14.87
N CYS A 58 -2.32 3.48 14.16
CA CYS A 58 -3.30 2.39 14.18
C CYS A 58 -3.45 1.80 15.58
N TYR A 59 -2.34 1.62 16.29
CA TYR A 59 -2.34 1.13 17.67
C TYR A 59 -3.13 2.07 18.58
N GLU A 60 -2.83 3.36 18.56
CA GLU A 60 -3.49 4.36 19.39
C GLU A 60 -5.00 4.44 19.09
N ASP A 61 -5.37 4.42 17.82
CA ASP A 61 -6.76 4.44 17.40
C ASP A 61 -7.53 3.23 17.93
N ALA A 62 -6.93 2.04 17.85
CA ALA A 62 -7.54 0.82 18.34
C ALA A 62 -7.74 0.83 19.86
N VAL A 63 -6.77 1.39 20.59
CA VAL A 63 -6.87 1.54 22.05
C VAL A 63 -7.99 2.51 22.41
N GLU A 64 -8.05 3.66 21.77
CA GLU A 64 -9.08 4.67 22.02
C GLU A 64 -10.50 4.16 21.68
N SER A 65 -10.60 3.35 20.62
CA SER A 65 -11.88 2.79 20.18
C SER A 65 -12.32 1.59 21.02
N GLY A 66 -11.48 1.10 21.92
CA GLY A 66 -11.79 -0.03 22.78
C GLY A 66 -11.61 -1.40 22.13
N PHE A 67 -11.03 -1.48 20.94
CA PHE A 67 -10.76 -2.75 20.27
C PHE A 67 -9.55 -3.50 20.86
N ILE A 68 -8.65 -2.77 21.52
CA ILE A 68 -7.51 -3.34 22.22
C ILE A 68 -7.64 -3.07 23.71
N ASP A 69 -7.52 -4.13 24.51
CA ASP A 69 -7.47 -4.06 25.96
C ASP A 69 -6.09 -4.55 26.40
N GLU A 70 -5.22 -3.60 26.75
CA GLU A 70 -3.85 -3.89 27.15
C GLU A 70 -3.74 -4.76 28.39
N GLU A 71 -4.80 -4.78 29.23
CA GLU A 71 -4.83 -5.59 30.45
C GLU A 71 -5.19 -7.05 30.18
N SER A 72 -6.04 -7.31 29.17
CA SER A 72 -6.53 -8.65 28.88
C SER A 72 -5.87 -9.31 27.68
N MET A 73 -5.22 -8.55 26.81
CA MET A 73 -4.56 -9.06 25.62
C MET A 73 -3.04 -9.15 25.83
N THR A 74 -2.42 -10.20 25.28
CA THR A 74 -0.96 -10.32 25.31
C THR A 74 -0.36 -9.37 24.25
N GLU A 75 0.95 -9.10 24.37
CA GLU A 75 1.66 -8.28 23.40
C GLU A 75 1.57 -8.85 21.99
N ASP A 76 1.66 -10.18 21.86
CA ASP A 76 1.55 -10.86 20.57
C ASP A 76 0.18 -10.67 19.94
N GLU A 77 -0.88 -10.78 20.74
CA GLU A 77 -2.25 -10.58 20.27
C GLU A 77 -2.47 -9.15 19.82
N ILE A 78 -1.98 -8.17 20.59
CA ILE A 78 -2.09 -6.75 20.28
C ILE A 78 -1.33 -6.47 18.97
N HIS A 79 -0.10 -6.96 18.86
CA HIS A 79 0.75 -6.75 17.69
C HIS A 79 0.08 -7.31 16.42
N GLU A 80 -0.43 -8.51 16.49
CA GLU A 80 -1.12 -9.15 15.37
C GLU A 80 -2.36 -8.36 14.95
N TYR A 81 -3.15 -7.90 15.91
CA TYR A 81 -4.35 -7.12 15.65
C TYR A 81 -4.00 -5.79 14.94
N VAL A 82 -2.99 -5.09 15.44
CA VAL A 82 -2.57 -3.80 14.86
C VAL A 82 -1.93 -3.99 13.50
N ASP A 83 -1.18 -5.07 13.29
CA ASP A 83 -0.63 -5.41 11.98
C ASP A 83 -1.73 -5.55 10.94
N ASP A 84 -2.83 -6.23 11.28
CA ASP A 84 -3.98 -6.39 10.40
C ASP A 84 -4.65 -5.05 10.11
N LEU A 85 -4.82 -4.20 11.12
CA LEU A 85 -5.39 -2.86 10.94
C LEU A 85 -4.51 -1.99 10.03
N TYR A 86 -3.21 -2.04 10.25
CA TYR A 86 -2.25 -1.29 9.46
C TYR A 86 -2.28 -1.74 7.99
N GLN A 87 -2.34 -3.04 7.77
CA GLN A 87 -2.43 -3.60 6.42
C GLN A 87 -3.72 -3.17 5.72
N GLU A 88 -4.85 -3.19 6.42
CA GLU A 88 -6.13 -2.72 5.89
C GLU A 88 -6.08 -1.23 5.54
N GLU A 89 -5.45 -0.43 6.38
CA GLU A 89 -5.28 0.99 6.14
C GLU A 89 -4.46 1.25 4.88
N ILE A 90 -3.34 0.55 4.73
CA ILE A 90 -2.51 0.63 3.53
C ILE A 90 -3.34 0.31 2.29
N GLU A 91 -4.03 -0.82 2.31
CA GLU A 91 -4.82 -1.28 1.16
C GLU A 91 -5.98 -0.35 0.81
N SER A 92 -6.51 0.38 1.80
CA SER A 92 -7.58 1.35 1.55
C SER A 92 -7.10 2.61 0.82
N TRP A 93 -5.81 2.93 0.94
CA TRP A 93 -5.23 4.13 0.34
C TRP A 93 -4.54 3.87 -0.98
N ILE A 94 -3.82 2.74 -1.12
CA ILE A 94 -2.98 2.50 -2.29
C ILE A 94 -3.82 2.16 -3.52
N GLU A 95 -3.34 2.65 -4.66
CA GLU A 95 -3.87 2.26 -5.97
C GLU A 95 -2.68 1.78 -6.79
N TYR A 96 -2.82 0.66 -7.45
CA TYR A 96 -1.75 0.09 -8.25
C TYR A 96 -2.32 -0.81 -9.34
N TYR A 97 -1.61 -0.85 -10.45
CA TYR A 97 -1.89 -1.81 -11.52
C TYR A 97 -0.67 -1.96 -12.43
N ALA A 98 -0.69 -2.98 -13.25
CA ALA A 98 0.37 -3.22 -14.23
C ALA A 98 -0.26 -3.41 -15.61
N VAL A 99 0.40 -2.90 -16.64
CA VAL A 99 -0.04 -3.01 -18.03
C VAL A 99 1.11 -3.56 -18.86
N LYS A 100 0.82 -4.53 -19.71
CA LYS A 100 1.83 -5.11 -20.58
C LYS A 100 2.35 -4.04 -21.55
N ASP A 101 3.68 -4.01 -21.71
CA ASP A 101 4.32 -3.11 -22.67
C ASP A 101 4.08 -3.62 -24.09
N GLU A 102 3.29 -2.89 -24.86
CA GLU A 102 2.97 -3.21 -26.25
C GLU A 102 3.54 -2.15 -27.20
N GLY A 103 4.54 -1.39 -26.72
CA GLY A 103 5.19 -0.34 -27.49
C GLY A 103 4.63 1.05 -27.27
N GLN A 104 3.60 1.19 -26.42
CA GLN A 104 3.04 2.50 -26.06
C GLN A 104 3.92 3.23 -25.05
N ASP A 105 3.81 4.55 -25.02
CA ASP A 105 4.47 5.38 -24.03
C ASP A 105 3.60 5.44 -22.77
N PRO A 106 4.08 4.94 -21.61
CA PRO A 106 3.27 4.92 -20.39
C PRO A 106 2.99 6.30 -19.81
N GLU A 107 3.79 7.30 -20.17
CA GLU A 107 3.61 8.67 -19.68
C GLU A 107 2.67 9.49 -20.56
N ASP A 108 2.36 8.99 -21.75
CA ASP A 108 1.50 9.66 -22.72
C ASP A 108 0.05 9.22 -22.51
N CYS A 109 -0.62 9.88 -21.60
CA CYS A 109 -2.02 9.59 -21.26
C CYS A 109 -2.96 10.65 -21.76
#